data_b9951f13c9e489c903a54dc746b7786c
#
_entry.id   b9951f13c9e489c903a54dc746b7786c
#
_cell.length_a   1.000
_cell.length_b   1.000
_cell.length_c   1.000
_cell.angle_alpha   90.00
_cell.angle_beta   90.00
_cell.angle_gamma   90.00
#
_symmetry.space_group_name_H-M   'P 1'
#
loop_
_entity.id
_entity.type
_entity.pdbx_description
1 polymer ?
#
loop_
_entity_poly.entity_id
_entity_poly.type
_entity_poly.pdbx_seq_one_letter_code
_entity_poly.pdbx_strand_id
1 'polypeptide(L)'
;MTLQERLRGLMARKGLTQQQVGDAVGVTRQAVARWLAGLSEPKGKTLGKLASFLGCTAAWLQFGEGDSVQAFIEGEESPPDGVVEIREYQLRASCGCGAENDWEEIHNSRATWYRREFFDTRGVKPEQCRRITARGDSMEPFIFDGDHVLFAEEIEPVQIRDGHLYVLAIAGQLKIKRLASVKGGIEIRSDNPTYGTETYKGDELSQIKIFGKVLEISRAV
;
A
#
# COMPACT_ATOMS: atom_id res chain seq x y z
N MET A 1 15.21 -15.45 0.61
CA MET A 1 15.64 -15.00 1.98
C MET A 1 14.75 -15.65 3.02
N THR A 2 15.36 -16.26 4.05
CA THR A 2 14.64 -16.87 5.17
C THR A 2 14.24 -15.81 6.23
N LEU A 3 13.31 -16.15 7.15
CA LEU A 3 12.95 -15.28 8.28
C LEU A 3 14.20 -14.87 9.07
N GLN A 4 15.12 -15.81 9.32
CA GLN A 4 16.35 -15.59 10.09
C GLN A 4 17.26 -14.55 9.41
N GLU A 5 17.39 -14.61 8.09
CA GLU A 5 18.20 -13.67 7.32
C GLU A 5 17.57 -12.27 7.34
N ARG A 6 16.26 -12.18 7.20
CA ARG A 6 15.54 -10.89 7.30
C ARG A 6 15.66 -10.29 8.69
N LEU A 7 15.44 -11.09 9.73
CA LEU A 7 15.57 -10.65 11.12
C LEU A 7 17.00 -10.16 11.42
N ARG A 8 18.02 -10.93 11.02
CA ARG A 8 19.43 -10.55 11.20
C ARG A 8 19.76 -9.26 10.45
N GLY A 9 19.31 -9.11 9.23
CA GLY A 9 19.51 -7.91 8.42
C GLY A 9 18.85 -6.65 9.03
N LEU A 10 17.64 -6.78 9.57
CA LEU A 10 16.97 -5.68 10.26
C LEU A 10 17.67 -5.28 11.56
N MET A 11 18.06 -6.26 12.36
CA MET A 11 18.80 -6.00 13.59
C MET A 11 20.15 -5.31 13.33
N ALA A 12 20.90 -5.78 12.33
CA ALA A 12 22.17 -5.18 11.96
C ALA A 12 22.02 -3.72 11.48
N ARG A 13 21.02 -3.45 10.62
CA ARG A 13 20.73 -2.08 10.13
C ARG A 13 20.37 -1.12 11.25
N LYS A 14 19.65 -1.59 12.26
CA LYS A 14 19.19 -0.77 13.39
C LYS A 14 20.16 -0.79 14.58
N GLY A 15 21.29 -1.49 14.51
CA GLY A 15 22.25 -1.65 15.61
C GLY A 15 21.66 -2.33 16.85
N LEU A 16 20.64 -3.18 16.69
CA LEU A 16 19.91 -3.79 17.79
C LEU A 16 20.60 -5.07 18.29
N THR A 17 20.70 -5.19 19.61
CA THR A 17 21.15 -6.41 20.28
C THR A 17 19.99 -7.38 20.50
N GLN A 18 20.29 -8.67 20.66
CA GLN A 18 19.29 -9.69 20.98
C GLN A 18 18.53 -9.40 22.28
N GLN A 19 19.20 -8.75 23.24
CA GLN A 19 18.59 -8.36 24.50
C GLN A 19 17.53 -7.28 24.27
N GLN A 20 17.87 -6.22 23.55
CA GLN A 20 16.93 -5.14 23.23
C GLN A 20 15.70 -5.62 22.46
N VAL A 21 15.90 -6.53 21.50
CA VAL A 21 14.78 -7.15 20.79
C VAL A 21 13.92 -7.98 21.74
N GLY A 22 14.53 -8.78 22.61
CA GLY A 22 13.81 -9.59 23.60
C GLY A 22 12.95 -8.73 24.52
N ASP A 23 13.52 -7.68 25.08
CA ASP A 23 12.84 -6.75 26.00
C ASP A 23 11.66 -6.04 25.30
N ALA A 24 11.86 -5.59 24.06
CA ALA A 24 10.82 -4.88 23.29
C ALA A 24 9.59 -5.76 22.98
N VAL A 25 9.79 -7.06 22.74
CA VAL A 25 8.68 -7.96 22.39
C VAL A 25 8.18 -8.83 23.55
N GLY A 26 8.84 -8.72 24.72
CA GLY A 26 8.47 -9.45 25.95
C GLY A 26 8.90 -10.91 25.95
N VAL A 27 10.08 -11.20 25.39
CA VAL A 27 10.68 -12.56 25.39
C VAL A 27 12.13 -12.53 25.90
N THR A 28 12.67 -13.70 26.20
CA THR A 28 14.06 -13.79 26.65
C THR A 28 15.04 -13.60 25.49
N ARG A 29 16.26 -13.12 25.79
CA ARG A 29 17.37 -13.08 24.82
C ARG A 29 17.61 -14.45 24.14
N GLN A 30 17.46 -15.54 24.90
CA GLN A 30 17.62 -16.90 24.37
C GLN A 30 16.58 -17.25 23.32
N ALA A 31 15.32 -16.76 23.46
CA ALA A 31 14.28 -16.94 22.44
C ALA A 31 14.69 -16.26 21.12
N VAL A 32 15.19 -15.02 21.20
CA VAL A 32 15.67 -14.28 20.01
C VAL A 32 16.87 -15.01 19.38
N ALA A 33 17.81 -15.50 20.18
CA ALA A 33 18.95 -16.29 19.69
C ALA A 33 18.49 -17.55 18.93
N ARG A 34 17.45 -18.24 19.43
CA ARG A 34 16.87 -19.42 18.76
C ARG A 34 16.20 -19.05 17.43
N TRP A 35 15.55 -17.90 17.35
CA TRP A 35 14.99 -17.41 16.09
C TRP A 35 16.07 -17.13 15.06
N LEU A 36 17.16 -16.46 15.47
CA LEU A 36 18.30 -16.17 14.59
C LEU A 36 19.04 -17.45 14.14
N ALA A 37 19.03 -18.50 14.96
CA ALA A 37 19.60 -19.80 14.62
C ALA A 37 18.66 -20.71 13.80
N GLY A 38 17.40 -20.28 13.57
CA GLY A 38 16.41 -21.09 12.86
C GLY A 38 15.87 -22.28 13.66
N LEU A 39 16.16 -22.34 14.97
CA LEU A 39 15.70 -23.42 15.86
C LEU A 39 14.25 -23.27 16.32
N SER A 40 13.69 -22.08 16.17
CA SER A 40 12.28 -21.76 16.41
C SER A 40 11.90 -20.48 15.68
N GLU A 41 10.60 -20.20 15.57
CA GLU A 41 10.08 -18.99 14.91
C GLU A 41 9.15 -18.23 15.86
N PRO A 42 9.13 -16.88 15.79
CA PRO A 42 8.13 -16.09 16.48
C PRO A 42 6.75 -16.34 15.84
N LYS A 43 5.69 -16.47 16.66
CA LYS A 43 4.32 -16.76 16.18
C LYS A 43 3.29 -15.80 16.78
N GLY A 44 2.16 -15.66 16.10
CA GLY A 44 1.01 -14.92 16.59
C GLY A 44 1.33 -13.50 17.07
N LYS A 45 0.92 -13.17 18.30
CA LYS A 45 1.13 -11.83 18.89
C LYS A 45 2.60 -11.43 19.00
N THR A 46 3.49 -12.38 19.24
CA THR A 46 4.93 -12.12 19.34
C THR A 46 5.53 -11.73 17.99
N LEU A 47 5.10 -12.39 16.91
CA LEU A 47 5.51 -12.02 15.55
C LEU A 47 5.03 -10.62 15.19
N GLY A 48 3.78 -10.27 15.52
CA GLY A 48 3.24 -8.93 15.30
C GLY A 48 4.02 -7.85 16.04
N LYS A 49 4.30 -8.05 17.36
CA LYS A 49 5.12 -7.13 18.16
C LYS A 49 6.54 -6.98 17.60
N LEU A 50 7.16 -8.10 17.19
CA LEU A 50 8.49 -8.09 16.60
C LEU A 50 8.52 -7.31 15.29
N ALA A 51 7.57 -7.54 14.42
CA ALA A 51 7.44 -6.84 13.15
C ALA A 51 7.26 -5.32 13.37
N SER A 52 6.34 -4.91 14.24
CA SER A 52 6.12 -3.51 14.61
C SER A 52 7.39 -2.86 15.18
N PHE A 53 8.07 -3.51 16.12
CA PHE A 53 9.31 -3.00 16.70
C PHE A 53 10.44 -2.86 15.66
N LEU A 54 10.51 -3.78 14.72
CA LEU A 54 11.49 -3.75 13.64
C LEU A 54 11.07 -2.82 12.48
N GLY A 55 9.84 -2.28 12.49
CA GLY A 55 9.32 -1.41 11.44
C GLY A 55 9.07 -2.15 10.13
N CYS A 56 8.51 -3.35 10.19
CA CYS A 56 8.13 -4.14 9.02
C CYS A 56 6.78 -4.82 9.24
N THR A 57 6.18 -5.37 8.18
CA THR A 57 4.97 -6.18 8.32
C THR A 57 5.32 -7.60 8.79
N ALA A 58 4.38 -8.24 9.52
CA ALA A 58 4.54 -9.64 9.95
C ALA A 58 4.65 -10.58 8.75
N ALA A 59 3.92 -10.31 7.67
CA ALA A 59 3.97 -11.07 6.42
C ALA A 59 5.34 -10.96 5.76
N TRP A 60 5.91 -9.75 5.68
CA TRP A 60 7.25 -9.59 5.14
C TRP A 60 8.31 -10.28 6.02
N LEU A 61 8.21 -10.14 7.34
CA LEU A 61 9.17 -10.78 8.23
C LEU A 61 9.11 -12.30 8.11
N GLN A 62 7.91 -12.88 7.98
CA GLN A 62 7.70 -14.34 7.96
C GLN A 62 7.91 -14.94 6.58
N PHE A 63 7.41 -14.31 5.52
CA PHE A 63 7.36 -14.90 4.17
C PHE A 63 8.23 -14.16 3.16
N GLY A 64 8.62 -12.91 3.46
CA GLY A 64 9.30 -12.03 2.51
C GLY A 64 8.35 -11.44 1.47
N GLU A 65 7.07 -11.59 1.66
CA GLU A 65 6.02 -11.07 0.80
C GLU A 65 5.48 -9.74 1.35
N GLY A 66 5.29 -8.77 0.47
CA GLY A 66 4.91 -7.41 0.84
C GLY A 66 6.12 -6.51 1.13
N ASP A 67 5.89 -5.22 1.09
CA ASP A 67 6.96 -4.25 1.32
C ASP A 67 7.40 -4.16 2.78
N SER A 68 8.70 -4.14 2.98
CA SER A 68 9.29 -3.91 4.28
C SER A 68 9.24 -2.43 4.60
N VAL A 69 8.25 -1.93 5.24
CA VAL A 69 8.24 -0.67 6.00
C VAL A 69 6.95 0.13 5.87
N GLN A 70 6.13 0.04 6.88
CA GLN A 70 5.43 1.22 7.39
C GLN A 70 6.19 1.67 8.64
N ALA A 71 6.97 2.74 8.53
CA ALA A 71 7.52 3.40 9.70
C ALA A 71 6.46 4.42 10.18
N PHE A 72 5.70 4.07 11.20
CA PHE A 72 4.96 5.06 11.97
C PHE A 72 5.92 5.63 13.01
N ILE A 73 6.29 6.88 12.88
CA ILE A 73 6.96 7.63 13.94
C ILE A 73 5.95 8.68 14.43
N GLU A 74 5.40 8.44 15.61
CA GLU A 74 4.57 9.45 16.28
C GLU A 74 5.50 10.57 16.81
N GLY A 75 5.26 11.79 16.39
CA GLY A 75 5.80 12.99 17.05
C GLY A 75 6.95 13.72 16.37
N GLU A 76 7.42 13.34 15.19
CA GLU A 76 8.39 14.15 14.44
C GLU A 76 7.69 15.05 13.41
N GLU A 77 8.07 16.34 13.38
CA GLU A 77 7.51 17.33 12.46
C GLU A 77 8.01 17.16 11.01
N SER A 78 9.01 16.31 10.78
CA SER A 78 9.59 16.07 9.43
C SER A 78 10.08 14.64 9.29
N PRO A 79 9.93 14.03 8.10
CA PRO A 79 10.41 12.68 7.86
C PRO A 79 11.95 12.62 7.92
N PRO A 80 12.53 11.53 8.43
CA PRO A 80 13.98 11.33 8.44
C PRO A 80 14.55 11.25 7.01
N ASP A 81 15.88 11.42 6.89
CA ASP A 81 16.57 11.34 5.60
C ASP A 81 16.28 10.02 4.86
N GLY A 82 15.95 10.13 3.58
CA GLY A 82 15.62 8.98 2.73
C GLY A 82 14.20 8.45 2.89
N VAL A 83 13.36 9.15 3.63
CA VAL A 83 11.93 8.85 3.81
C VAL A 83 11.10 9.94 3.13
N VAL A 84 9.97 9.54 2.57
CA VAL A 84 9.00 10.41 1.89
C VAL A 84 7.67 10.32 2.60
N GLU A 85 7.09 11.47 2.90
CA GLU A 85 5.75 11.57 3.44
C GLU A 85 4.71 11.52 2.31
N ILE A 86 3.73 10.61 2.42
CA ILE A 86 2.57 10.56 1.55
C ILE A 86 1.33 10.83 2.38
N ARG A 87 0.60 11.86 1.99
CA ARG A 87 -0.64 12.27 2.64
C ARG A 87 -1.83 11.57 2.03
N GLU A 88 -2.94 11.61 2.75
CA GLU A 88 -4.20 11.03 2.30
C GLU A 88 -5.03 12.07 1.55
N TYR A 89 -5.66 11.61 0.47
CA TYR A 89 -6.46 12.43 -0.44
C TYR A 89 -7.86 11.87 -0.62
N GLN A 90 -8.79 12.75 -0.94
CA GLN A 90 -10.12 12.39 -1.42
C GLN A 90 -10.40 13.05 -2.76
N LEU A 91 -11.29 12.46 -3.55
CA LEU A 91 -11.74 13.07 -4.79
C LEU A 91 -12.63 14.29 -4.46
N ARG A 92 -12.35 15.43 -5.06
CA ARG A 92 -13.24 16.59 -4.94
C ARG A 92 -14.59 16.29 -5.56
N ALA A 93 -15.66 16.62 -4.84
CA ALA A 93 -17.00 16.62 -5.38
C ALA A 93 -17.19 17.86 -6.28
N SER A 94 -16.52 17.91 -7.43
CA SER A 94 -16.70 19.00 -8.38
C SER A 94 -17.67 18.60 -9.47
N CYS A 95 -18.67 19.44 -9.67
CA CYS A 95 -19.59 19.37 -10.79
C CYS A 95 -18.84 19.71 -12.08
N GLY A 96 -18.45 18.71 -12.84
CA GLY A 96 -18.00 18.91 -14.22
C GLY A 96 -16.59 18.40 -14.52
N CYS A 97 -16.48 17.70 -15.64
CA CYS A 97 -15.23 17.22 -16.21
C CYS A 97 -14.30 18.39 -16.51
N GLY A 98 -13.10 18.41 -15.92
CA GLY A 98 -12.03 19.28 -16.39
C GLY A 98 -11.31 20.17 -15.37
N ALA A 99 -11.38 19.91 -14.07
CA ALA A 99 -10.54 20.62 -13.10
C ALA A 99 -9.12 20.02 -13.10
N GLU A 100 -8.09 20.88 -13.18
CA GLU A 100 -6.68 20.48 -13.13
C GLU A 100 -6.27 19.82 -11.80
N ASN A 101 -7.11 19.87 -10.75
CA ASN A 101 -6.88 19.24 -9.45
C ASN A 101 -8.15 18.54 -8.96
N ASP A 102 -8.26 17.26 -9.28
CA ASP A 102 -9.37 16.43 -8.79
C ASP A 102 -9.22 16.02 -7.31
N TRP A 103 -8.04 16.22 -6.72
CA TRP A 103 -7.71 15.73 -5.40
C TRP A 103 -7.70 16.84 -4.35
N GLU A 104 -8.27 16.52 -3.21
CA GLU A 104 -8.23 17.34 -2.00
C GLU A 104 -7.52 16.58 -0.90
N GLU A 105 -6.48 17.21 -0.33
CA GLU A 105 -5.78 16.65 0.81
C GLU A 105 -6.69 16.62 2.03
N ILE A 106 -6.74 15.50 2.72
CA ILE A 106 -7.48 15.37 3.97
C ILE A 106 -6.61 15.94 5.09
N HIS A 107 -6.89 17.20 5.46
CA HIS A 107 -6.25 17.83 6.61
C HIS A 107 -6.61 17.04 7.88
N ASN A 108 -5.67 16.71 8.71
CA ASN A 108 -5.77 15.86 9.90
C ASN A 108 -5.75 14.35 9.64
N SER A 109 -5.55 13.86 8.41
CA SER A 109 -5.18 12.46 8.22
C SER A 109 -3.74 12.24 8.68
N ARG A 110 -3.45 11.06 9.24
CA ARG A 110 -2.07 10.69 9.55
C ARG A 110 -1.32 10.45 8.24
N ALA A 111 -0.23 11.19 8.04
CA ALA A 111 0.66 10.94 6.93
C ALA A 111 1.33 9.57 7.08
N THR A 112 1.55 8.89 5.97
CA THR A 112 2.29 7.63 5.93
C THR A 112 3.65 7.87 5.32
N TRP A 113 4.69 7.37 5.97
CA TRP A 113 6.05 7.57 5.54
C TRP A 113 6.58 6.33 4.83
N TYR A 114 7.13 6.53 3.64
CA TYR A 114 7.69 5.49 2.80
C TYR A 114 9.18 5.72 2.59
N ARG A 115 9.96 4.66 2.46
CA ARG A 115 11.34 4.80 2.01
C ARG A 115 11.35 5.21 0.54
N ARG A 116 12.25 6.13 0.19
CA ARG A 116 12.43 6.56 -1.22
C ARG A 116 12.69 5.38 -2.15
N GLU A 117 13.47 4.39 -1.69
CA GLU A 117 13.74 3.14 -2.43
C GLU A 117 12.49 2.39 -2.89
N PHE A 118 11.36 2.52 -2.15
CA PHE A 118 10.08 1.93 -2.56
C PHE A 118 9.61 2.48 -3.90
N PHE A 119 9.77 3.77 -4.11
CA PHE A 119 9.36 4.47 -5.34
C PHE A 119 10.39 4.24 -6.45
N ASP A 120 11.67 4.32 -6.12
CA ASP A 120 12.78 4.15 -7.08
C ASP A 120 12.74 2.76 -7.74
N THR A 121 12.49 1.70 -6.97
CA THR A 121 12.38 0.33 -7.49
C THR A 121 11.18 0.11 -8.40
N ARG A 122 10.16 0.96 -8.29
CA ARG A 122 8.95 0.92 -9.12
C ARG A 122 8.99 1.90 -10.30
N GLY A 123 10.03 2.72 -10.37
CA GLY A 123 10.19 3.74 -11.40
C GLY A 123 9.12 4.84 -11.34
N VAL A 124 8.60 5.13 -10.14
CA VAL A 124 7.59 6.17 -9.91
C VAL A 124 8.16 7.29 -9.05
N LYS A 125 7.65 8.50 -9.21
CA LYS A 125 8.04 9.63 -8.37
C LYS A 125 7.07 9.77 -7.20
N PRO A 126 7.56 9.97 -5.96
CA PRO A 126 6.69 10.15 -4.79
C PRO A 126 5.64 11.24 -4.95
N GLU A 127 6.00 12.34 -5.63
CA GLU A 127 5.13 13.49 -5.86
C GLU A 127 3.90 13.15 -6.74
N GLN A 128 4.01 12.08 -7.52
CA GLN A 128 2.92 11.54 -8.36
C GLN A 128 2.08 10.50 -7.60
N CYS A 129 2.43 10.19 -6.36
CA CYS A 129 1.71 9.19 -5.59
C CYS A 129 0.65 9.85 -4.70
N ARG A 130 -0.49 9.18 -4.61
CA ARG A 130 -1.61 9.57 -3.74
C ARG A 130 -2.04 8.36 -2.92
N ARG A 131 -2.48 8.63 -1.71
CA ARG A 131 -3.08 7.63 -0.83
C ARG A 131 -4.54 7.98 -0.62
N ILE A 132 -5.39 6.98 -0.73
CA ILE A 132 -6.84 7.10 -0.53
C ILE A 132 -7.34 5.99 0.39
N THR A 133 -8.49 6.19 1.00
CA THR A 133 -9.20 5.13 1.73
C THR A 133 -10.21 4.45 0.81
N ALA A 134 -10.13 3.12 0.71
CA ALA A 134 -11.10 2.31 -0.01
C ALA A 134 -12.47 2.36 0.67
N ARG A 135 -13.54 2.34 -0.14
CA ARG A 135 -14.91 2.34 0.33
C ARG A 135 -15.73 1.25 -0.36
N GLY A 136 -16.55 0.56 0.43
CA GLY A 136 -17.40 -0.53 -0.04
C GLY A 136 -16.67 -1.87 -0.17
N ASP A 137 -17.40 -2.87 -0.58
CA ASP A 137 -17.02 -4.28 -0.57
C ASP A 137 -16.72 -4.86 -1.96
N SER A 138 -16.76 -4.05 -3.01
CA SER A 138 -16.66 -4.53 -4.39
C SER A 138 -15.32 -5.19 -4.74
N MET A 139 -14.29 -4.97 -3.95
CA MET A 139 -12.95 -5.55 -4.15
C MET A 139 -12.59 -6.59 -3.09
N GLU A 140 -13.55 -6.99 -2.26
CA GLU A 140 -13.35 -8.11 -1.33
C GLU A 140 -13.20 -9.46 -2.06
N PRO A 141 -12.39 -10.37 -1.54
CA PRO A 141 -11.65 -10.34 -0.28
C PRO A 141 -10.25 -9.68 -0.37
N PHE A 142 -9.91 -9.04 -1.49
CA PHE A 142 -8.58 -8.49 -1.70
C PHE A 142 -8.40 -7.10 -1.06
N ILE A 143 -9.40 -6.21 -1.20
CA ILE A 143 -9.45 -4.88 -0.56
C ILE A 143 -10.75 -4.80 0.22
N PHE A 144 -10.67 -4.40 1.50
CA PHE A 144 -11.82 -4.23 2.37
C PHE A 144 -12.18 -2.76 2.55
N ASP A 145 -13.41 -2.50 2.99
CA ASP A 145 -13.81 -1.15 3.40
C ASP A 145 -12.87 -0.61 4.48
N GLY A 146 -12.39 0.62 4.31
CA GLY A 146 -11.43 1.26 5.21
C GLY A 146 -9.96 0.95 4.92
N ASP A 147 -9.61 -0.01 4.05
CA ASP A 147 -8.22 -0.23 3.64
C ASP A 147 -7.67 1.02 2.94
N HIS A 148 -6.37 1.28 3.14
CA HIS A 148 -5.70 2.38 2.46
C HIS A 148 -5.02 1.90 1.19
N VAL A 149 -5.14 2.66 0.14
CA VAL A 149 -4.59 2.34 -1.19
C VAL A 149 -3.66 3.44 -1.65
N LEU A 150 -2.40 3.09 -1.90
CA LEU A 150 -1.42 3.95 -2.54
C LEU A 150 -1.44 3.67 -4.05
N PHE A 151 -1.52 4.71 -4.86
CA PHE A 151 -1.43 4.61 -6.30
C PHE A 151 -0.52 5.70 -6.88
N ALA A 152 0.04 5.44 -8.06
CA ALA A 152 0.77 6.44 -8.82
C ALA A 152 -0.16 7.03 -9.87
N GLU A 153 -0.26 8.36 -9.90
CA GLU A 153 -0.93 9.08 -10.99
C GLU A 153 -0.18 8.86 -12.29
N GLU A 154 -0.86 8.41 -13.31
CA GLU A 154 -0.31 8.23 -14.65
C GLU A 154 -0.77 9.37 -15.54
N ILE A 155 0.15 9.90 -16.34
CA ILE A 155 -0.17 10.93 -17.33
C ILE A 155 -0.83 10.22 -18.53
N GLU A 156 -1.96 10.70 -18.97
CA GLU A 156 -2.65 10.16 -20.15
C GLU A 156 -1.77 10.19 -21.43
N PRO A 157 -1.87 9.14 -22.28
CA PRO A 157 -2.76 8.00 -22.17
C PRO A 157 -2.23 6.90 -21.25
N VAL A 158 -3.06 6.48 -20.29
CA VAL A 158 -2.71 5.42 -19.33
C VAL A 158 -2.56 4.08 -20.05
N GLN A 159 -1.40 3.43 -19.89
CA GLN A 159 -1.17 2.10 -20.40
C GLN A 159 -1.75 1.04 -19.45
N ILE A 160 -2.92 0.53 -19.79
CA ILE A 160 -3.58 -0.52 -19.00
C ILE A 160 -2.78 -1.82 -19.11
N ARG A 161 -2.40 -2.36 -17.95
CA ARG A 161 -1.84 -3.70 -17.81
C ARG A 161 -2.94 -4.63 -17.30
N ASP A 162 -3.27 -5.63 -18.07
CA ASP A 162 -4.39 -6.53 -17.81
C ASP A 162 -4.32 -7.17 -16.42
N GLY A 163 -5.46 -7.12 -15.73
CA GLY A 163 -5.64 -7.70 -14.40
C GLY A 163 -5.06 -6.89 -13.24
N HIS A 164 -4.36 -5.77 -13.50
CA HIS A 164 -3.86 -4.90 -12.45
C HIS A 164 -4.97 -4.01 -11.88
N LEU A 165 -4.74 -3.55 -10.64
CA LEU A 165 -5.63 -2.65 -9.93
C LEU A 165 -5.35 -1.20 -10.33
N TYR A 166 -6.42 -0.46 -10.56
CA TYR A 166 -6.40 0.96 -10.89
C TYR A 166 -7.38 1.73 -10.03
N VAL A 167 -7.02 2.98 -9.76
CA VAL A 167 -7.93 3.98 -9.21
C VAL A 167 -8.51 4.76 -10.40
N LEU A 168 -9.82 4.83 -10.48
CA LEU A 168 -10.54 5.46 -11.58
C LEU A 168 -11.82 6.12 -11.09
N ALA A 169 -12.37 7.03 -11.89
CA ALA A 169 -13.73 7.51 -11.73
C ALA A 169 -14.60 6.99 -12.86
N ILE A 170 -15.83 6.56 -12.56
CA ILE A 170 -16.89 6.22 -13.51
C ILE A 170 -18.05 7.15 -13.22
N ALA A 171 -18.45 7.95 -14.19
CA ALA A 171 -19.48 8.97 -14.02
C ALA A 171 -19.26 9.85 -12.76
N GLY A 172 -18.01 10.22 -12.50
CA GLY A 172 -17.58 11.05 -11.36
C GLY A 172 -17.46 10.32 -10.02
N GLN A 173 -17.76 9.03 -9.95
CA GLN A 173 -17.62 8.22 -8.72
C GLN A 173 -16.27 7.52 -8.67
N LEU A 174 -15.50 7.76 -7.60
CA LEU A 174 -14.21 7.11 -7.36
C LEU A 174 -14.41 5.61 -7.11
N LYS A 175 -13.63 4.80 -7.82
CA LYS A 175 -13.65 3.34 -7.72
C LYS A 175 -12.23 2.78 -7.79
N ILE A 176 -12.05 1.61 -7.18
CA ILE A 176 -10.85 0.80 -7.34
C ILE A 176 -11.30 -0.48 -8.04
N LYS A 177 -10.70 -0.80 -9.19
CA LYS A 177 -11.09 -1.95 -10.01
C LYS A 177 -9.88 -2.58 -10.70
N ARG A 178 -10.03 -3.82 -11.14
CA ARG A 178 -9.10 -4.41 -12.10
C ARG A 178 -9.50 -4.03 -13.50
N LEU A 179 -8.51 -3.62 -14.27
CA LEU A 179 -8.72 -3.25 -15.67
C LEU A 179 -8.07 -4.28 -16.59
N ALA A 180 -8.67 -4.45 -17.77
CA ALA A 180 -8.07 -5.14 -18.89
C ALA A 180 -8.40 -4.43 -20.20
N SER A 181 -7.45 -4.42 -21.13
CA SER A 181 -7.65 -3.88 -22.47
C SER A 181 -8.44 -4.87 -23.32
N VAL A 182 -9.50 -4.42 -23.96
CA VAL A 182 -10.26 -5.21 -24.92
C VAL A 182 -10.37 -4.48 -26.27
N LYS A 183 -10.75 -5.19 -27.32
CA LYS A 183 -10.88 -4.57 -28.65
C LYS A 183 -11.88 -3.40 -28.63
N GLY A 184 -11.35 -2.21 -28.78
CA GLY A 184 -12.11 -0.96 -28.84
C GLY A 184 -12.62 -0.45 -27.51
N GLY A 185 -12.04 -0.90 -26.36
CA GLY A 185 -12.50 -0.46 -25.06
C GLY A 185 -11.71 -1.02 -23.88
N ILE A 186 -12.35 -0.95 -22.73
CA ILE A 186 -11.79 -1.35 -21.43
C ILE A 186 -12.78 -2.26 -20.72
N GLU A 187 -12.30 -3.37 -20.20
CA GLU A 187 -13.02 -4.23 -19.26
C GLU A 187 -12.68 -3.83 -17.82
N ILE A 188 -13.72 -3.65 -17.01
CA ILE A 188 -13.63 -3.26 -15.61
C ILE A 188 -14.20 -4.37 -14.75
N ARG A 189 -13.38 -4.92 -13.84
CA ARG A 189 -13.72 -6.08 -13.03
C ARG A 189 -13.60 -5.78 -11.53
N SER A 190 -14.58 -6.24 -10.78
CA SER A 190 -14.54 -6.33 -9.31
C SER A 190 -13.93 -7.66 -8.87
N ASP A 191 -13.24 -7.69 -7.73
CA ASP A 191 -12.77 -8.95 -7.14
C ASP A 191 -13.89 -9.68 -6.41
N ASN A 192 -14.88 -8.96 -5.89
CA ASN A 192 -16.07 -9.55 -5.31
C ASN A 192 -17.00 -10.08 -6.42
N PRO A 193 -17.25 -11.41 -6.46
CA PRO A 193 -18.04 -12.02 -7.54
C PRO A 193 -19.52 -11.62 -7.55
N THR A 194 -20.00 -10.97 -6.49
CA THR A 194 -21.35 -10.41 -6.45
C THR A 194 -21.53 -9.27 -7.46
N TYR A 195 -20.42 -8.60 -7.82
CA TYR A 195 -20.38 -7.53 -8.80
C TYR A 195 -19.95 -8.09 -10.16
N GLY A 196 -20.70 -7.78 -11.17
CA GLY A 196 -20.40 -8.21 -12.54
C GLY A 196 -19.14 -7.56 -13.12
N THR A 197 -18.75 -8.05 -14.30
CA THR A 197 -17.74 -7.43 -15.16
C THR A 197 -18.44 -6.45 -16.10
N GLU A 198 -17.94 -5.24 -16.19
CA GLU A 198 -18.47 -4.19 -17.07
C GLU A 198 -17.48 -3.95 -18.22
N THR A 199 -18.00 -3.70 -19.43
CA THR A 199 -17.15 -3.37 -20.58
C THR A 199 -17.63 -2.05 -21.19
N TYR A 200 -16.71 -1.10 -21.31
CA TYR A 200 -16.96 0.23 -21.87
C TYR A 200 -16.24 0.36 -23.21
N LYS A 201 -16.95 0.86 -24.23
CA LYS A 201 -16.44 1.00 -25.61
C LYS A 201 -16.88 2.33 -26.24
N GLY A 202 -16.08 2.80 -27.20
CA GLY A 202 -16.41 4.00 -27.97
C GLY A 202 -16.70 5.21 -27.09
N ASP A 203 -17.87 5.82 -27.27
CA ASP A 203 -18.27 7.04 -26.56
C ASP A 203 -18.44 6.83 -25.05
N GLU A 204 -18.68 5.60 -24.60
CA GLU A 204 -18.82 5.28 -23.17
C GLU A 204 -17.51 5.49 -22.41
N LEU A 205 -16.37 5.41 -23.09
CA LEU A 205 -15.07 5.67 -22.49
C LEU A 205 -14.92 7.08 -21.94
N SER A 206 -15.67 8.04 -22.46
CA SER A 206 -15.69 9.42 -21.96
C SER A 206 -16.21 9.55 -20.52
N GLN A 207 -16.93 8.53 -20.02
CA GLN A 207 -17.42 8.48 -18.64
C GLN A 207 -16.35 7.97 -17.66
N ILE A 208 -15.22 7.48 -18.16
CA ILE A 208 -14.17 6.87 -17.35
C ILE A 208 -12.96 7.80 -17.33
N LYS A 209 -12.51 8.13 -16.13
CA LYS A 209 -11.21 8.78 -15.92
C LYS A 209 -10.34 7.84 -15.09
N ILE A 210 -9.23 7.37 -15.66
CA ILE A 210 -8.26 6.53 -14.94
C ILE A 210 -7.23 7.46 -14.31
N PHE A 211 -7.11 7.42 -13.00
CA PHE A 211 -6.13 8.25 -12.28
C PHE A 211 -4.75 7.60 -12.24
N GLY A 212 -4.70 6.28 -12.06
CA GLY A 212 -3.42 5.61 -12.03
C GLY A 212 -3.47 4.21 -11.47
N LYS A 213 -2.31 3.55 -11.46
CA LYS A 213 -2.13 2.18 -11.05
C LYS A 213 -1.86 2.09 -9.55
N VAL A 214 -2.51 1.12 -8.88
CA VAL A 214 -2.28 0.81 -7.47
C VAL A 214 -0.88 0.21 -7.28
N LEU A 215 -0.16 0.74 -6.31
CA LEU A 215 1.19 0.32 -5.92
C LEU A 215 1.19 -0.54 -4.66
N GLU A 216 0.31 -0.21 -3.69
CA GLU A 216 0.25 -0.85 -2.38
C GLU A 216 -1.15 -0.74 -1.79
N ILE A 217 -1.48 -1.73 -0.97
CA ILE A 217 -2.70 -1.76 -0.15
C ILE A 217 -2.27 -2.04 1.28
N SER A 218 -2.74 -1.21 2.21
CA SER A 218 -2.48 -1.39 3.64
C SER A 218 -3.78 -1.39 4.43
N ARG A 219 -3.92 -2.38 5.32
CA ARG A 219 -5.11 -2.51 6.14
C ARG A 219 -5.05 -1.56 7.32
N ALA A 220 -6.13 -0.81 7.53
CA ALA A 220 -6.34 -0.09 8.78
C ALA A 220 -6.54 -1.12 9.91
N VAL A 221 -5.78 -1.02 11.00
CA VAL A 221 -5.88 -1.89 12.18
C VAL A 221 -6.69 -1.17 13.25
#